data_30920b28eafc0939e69466f820facfd8
#
_entry.id   30920b28eafc0939e69466f820facfd8
#
_cell.length_a   1.000
_cell.length_b   1.000
_cell.length_c   1.000
_cell.angle_alpha   90.00
_cell.angle_beta   90.00
_cell.angle_gamma   90.00
#
_symmetry.space_group_name_H-M   'P 1'
#
loop_
_entity.id
_entity.type
_entity.pdbx_description
1 polymer ?
#
loop_
_entity_poly.entity_id
_entity_poly.type
_entity_poly.pdbx_seq_one_letter_code
_entity_poly.pdbx_strand_id
1 'polypeptide(L)'
;CLMKGELPKKEDEIAIDRMYAENNKIQISDIIKVGKEEKTVTGYVALSDYSALFSNNSDMMFDAVKFGVAIVTDEAFDNLEETHLKYRYSWTYDDPPQGEKAEKERSDDFLEILADYTSVTGYIPRYANQAIHFTGDDMGSDRSMMIVLLYILIAIMAFVFAVTTNNTIVKEAAVIGTLRASGYTRKELLVHYMTLPLLVTVIAAVIGNVLGYTVFKNICAGMYYGSYSLPTYETRWNMDAFVLTTIVPFVIMLLVNLILISKRLKLTPLKFLRRDLSTSKKQKAVRLPDIRFFDRFRLRIILQNKSSYITLFVGIVFANILLLFGMMMAPLLDHYQEQTVDNMIADYQYILNVPDEIDEDDTYTLYGALSRFLTPSLETENKKAEKFCMESLETVPGKRDSESVTVYGTQQGSHYMKADFPDE
;
A
#
# COMPACT_ATOMS: atom_id res chain seq x y z
N CYS A 1 -15.87 -17.93 1.57
CA CYS A 1 -17.05 -17.13 1.24
C CYS A 1 -17.52 -17.47 -0.17
N LEU A 2 -18.81 -17.80 -0.36
CA LEU A 2 -19.41 -17.96 -1.69
C LEU A 2 -19.61 -16.57 -2.30
N MET A 3 -19.03 -16.35 -3.49
CA MET A 3 -19.09 -15.05 -4.20
C MET A 3 -20.21 -15.04 -5.25
N LYS A 4 -20.40 -16.16 -5.95
CA LYS A 4 -21.40 -16.28 -7.03
C LYS A 4 -21.73 -17.75 -7.23
N GLY A 5 -22.97 -18.06 -7.65
CA GLY A 5 -23.41 -19.44 -7.89
C GLY A 5 -23.77 -20.17 -6.60
N GLU A 6 -23.51 -21.47 -6.57
CA GLU A 6 -23.79 -22.36 -5.44
C GLU A 6 -22.55 -23.18 -5.07
N LEU A 7 -22.48 -23.64 -3.81
CA LEU A 7 -21.48 -24.63 -3.39
C LEU A 7 -21.81 -26.01 -4.03
N PRO A 8 -20.80 -26.84 -4.30
CA PRO A 8 -20.99 -28.16 -4.86
C PRO A 8 -21.86 -29.03 -3.94
N LYS A 9 -22.77 -29.78 -4.55
CA LYS A 9 -23.70 -30.70 -3.87
C LYS A 9 -23.53 -32.14 -4.35
N LYS A 10 -22.89 -32.31 -5.49
CA LYS A 10 -22.64 -33.60 -6.12
C LYS A 10 -21.16 -33.80 -6.35
N GLU A 11 -20.79 -35.05 -6.54
CA GLU A 11 -19.41 -35.46 -6.77
C GLU A 11 -18.78 -34.81 -8.02
N ASP A 12 -19.57 -34.63 -9.08
CA ASP A 12 -19.15 -34.03 -10.35
C ASP A 12 -19.16 -32.50 -10.34
N GLU A 13 -19.40 -31.87 -9.19
CA GLU A 13 -19.48 -30.43 -9.02
C GLU A 13 -18.26 -29.87 -8.30
N ILE A 14 -17.87 -28.61 -8.64
CA ILE A 14 -16.75 -27.91 -8.03
C ILE A 14 -17.05 -26.41 -7.93
N ALA A 15 -16.66 -25.78 -6.83
CA ALA A 15 -16.60 -24.32 -6.71
C ALA A 15 -15.15 -23.88 -6.66
N ILE A 16 -14.76 -23.00 -7.57
CA ILE A 16 -13.37 -22.55 -7.75
C ILE A 16 -13.17 -21.13 -7.28
N ASP A 17 -11.93 -20.76 -7.00
CA ASP A 17 -11.57 -19.41 -6.65
C ASP A 17 -12.01 -18.40 -7.71
N ARG A 18 -12.58 -17.26 -7.27
CA ARG A 18 -13.09 -16.22 -8.16
C ARG A 18 -12.01 -15.65 -9.08
N MET A 19 -10.84 -15.30 -8.50
CA MET A 19 -9.77 -14.66 -9.25
C MET A 19 -9.14 -15.61 -10.26
N TYR A 20 -8.94 -16.88 -9.87
CA TYR A 20 -8.50 -17.93 -10.79
C TYR A 20 -9.48 -18.10 -11.93
N ALA A 21 -10.80 -18.15 -11.64
CA ALA A 21 -11.84 -18.27 -12.66
C ALA A 21 -11.84 -17.10 -13.65
N GLU A 22 -11.75 -15.88 -13.15
CA GLU A 22 -11.74 -14.65 -13.97
C GLU A 22 -10.50 -14.60 -14.88
N ASN A 23 -9.31 -14.90 -14.34
CA ASN A 23 -8.05 -14.90 -15.10
C ASN A 23 -8.04 -15.97 -16.19
N ASN A 24 -8.61 -17.13 -15.93
CA ASN A 24 -8.70 -18.24 -16.89
C ASN A 24 -9.98 -18.22 -17.73
N LYS A 25 -10.85 -17.19 -17.54
CA LYS A 25 -12.12 -17.03 -18.28
C LYS A 25 -13.08 -18.20 -18.12
N ILE A 26 -13.03 -18.89 -16.98
CA ILE A 26 -13.90 -20.02 -16.67
C ILE A 26 -15.25 -19.46 -16.17
N GLN A 27 -16.35 -19.99 -16.70
CA GLN A 27 -17.70 -19.57 -16.33
C GLN A 27 -18.42 -20.66 -15.51
N ILE A 28 -19.44 -20.23 -14.77
CA ILE A 28 -20.33 -21.18 -14.08
C ILE A 28 -21.01 -22.03 -15.14
N SER A 29 -21.07 -23.34 -14.92
CA SER A 29 -21.49 -24.41 -15.81
C SER A 29 -20.45 -24.90 -16.83
N ASP A 30 -19.24 -24.32 -16.84
CA ASP A 30 -18.14 -24.89 -17.61
C ASP A 30 -17.68 -26.19 -16.97
N ILE A 31 -17.14 -27.08 -17.80
CA ILE A 31 -16.52 -28.32 -17.37
C ILE A 31 -15.01 -28.12 -17.36
N ILE A 32 -14.39 -28.37 -16.21
CA ILE A 32 -12.94 -28.32 -16.04
C ILE A 32 -12.41 -29.69 -15.66
N LYS A 33 -11.16 -29.97 -16.03
CA LYS A 33 -10.50 -31.22 -15.68
C LYS A 33 -9.67 -31.01 -14.39
N VAL A 34 -9.95 -31.83 -13.40
CA VAL A 34 -9.23 -31.87 -12.11
C VAL A 34 -8.61 -33.26 -11.95
N GLY A 35 -7.29 -33.37 -12.09
CA GLY A 35 -6.62 -34.65 -12.19
C GLY A 35 -7.09 -35.46 -13.43
N LYS A 36 -7.72 -36.58 -13.18
CA LYS A 36 -8.30 -37.46 -14.24
C LYS A 36 -9.80 -37.24 -14.44
N GLU A 37 -10.47 -36.49 -13.59
CA GLU A 37 -11.91 -36.31 -13.57
C GLU A 37 -12.36 -35.00 -14.20
N GLU A 38 -13.54 -34.99 -14.79
CA GLU A 38 -14.23 -33.82 -15.29
C GLU A 38 -15.23 -33.34 -14.23
N LYS A 39 -15.16 -32.04 -13.89
CA LYS A 39 -16.05 -31.44 -12.88
C LYS A 39 -16.73 -30.20 -13.42
N THR A 40 -18.00 -30.03 -13.10
CA THR A 40 -18.81 -28.87 -13.50
C THR A 40 -18.65 -27.75 -12.49
N VAL A 41 -18.30 -26.56 -12.94
CA VAL A 41 -18.16 -25.38 -12.07
C VAL A 41 -19.53 -24.87 -11.68
N THR A 42 -19.86 -24.94 -10.39
CA THR A 42 -21.16 -24.49 -9.84
C THR A 42 -21.11 -23.11 -9.19
N GLY A 43 -19.93 -22.67 -8.78
CA GLY A 43 -19.81 -21.38 -8.14
C GLY A 43 -18.37 -20.86 -8.03
N TYR A 44 -18.30 -19.60 -7.63
CA TYR A 44 -17.03 -18.94 -7.30
C TYR A 44 -16.94 -18.69 -5.81
N VAL A 45 -15.78 -18.99 -5.26
CA VAL A 45 -15.47 -18.81 -3.82
C VAL A 45 -14.28 -17.87 -3.65
N ALA A 46 -14.17 -17.29 -2.46
CA ALA A 46 -12.96 -16.65 -1.97
C ALA A 46 -12.69 -17.15 -0.55
N LEU A 47 -11.50 -17.69 -0.34
CA LEU A 47 -11.08 -18.22 0.95
C LEU A 47 -10.19 -17.19 1.65
N SER A 48 -10.47 -16.94 2.93
CA SER A 48 -9.70 -15.95 3.72
C SER A 48 -8.22 -16.33 3.87
N ASP A 49 -7.93 -17.62 3.84
CA ASP A 49 -6.57 -18.16 3.98
C ASP A 49 -5.76 -18.04 2.67
N TYR A 50 -6.44 -17.66 1.58
CA TYR A 50 -5.86 -17.47 0.25
C TYR A 50 -6.31 -16.14 -0.38
N SER A 51 -6.25 -15.05 0.40
CA SER A 51 -6.52 -13.71 -0.13
C SER A 51 -5.53 -13.33 -1.24
N ALA A 52 -4.29 -13.77 -1.14
CA ALA A 52 -3.32 -13.83 -2.21
C ALA A 52 -3.03 -15.31 -2.55
N LEU A 53 -3.13 -15.68 -3.83
CA LEU A 53 -3.09 -17.07 -4.29
C LEU A 53 -1.64 -17.59 -4.39
N PHE A 54 -0.97 -17.72 -3.25
CA PHE A 54 0.32 -18.37 -3.14
C PHE A 54 0.16 -19.89 -3.19
N SER A 55 0.88 -20.56 -4.09
CA SER A 55 0.93 -22.01 -4.13
C SER A 55 1.77 -22.59 -2.99
N ASN A 56 2.89 -21.94 -2.69
CA ASN A 56 3.75 -22.26 -1.56
C ASN A 56 4.10 -20.99 -0.78
N ASN A 57 4.31 -21.13 0.52
CA ASN A 57 4.68 -20.01 1.37
C ASN A 57 6.08 -19.43 1.07
N SER A 58 6.92 -20.19 0.38
CA SER A 58 8.26 -19.77 -0.08
C SER A 58 8.27 -19.08 -1.44
N ASP A 59 7.14 -18.97 -2.12
CA ASP A 59 7.07 -18.32 -3.42
C ASP A 59 7.30 -16.81 -3.25
N MET A 60 8.10 -16.21 -4.12
CA MET A 60 8.37 -14.76 -4.09
C MET A 60 7.15 -13.94 -4.51
N MET A 61 6.23 -14.50 -5.29
CA MET A 61 5.02 -13.86 -5.78
C MET A 61 3.93 -14.91 -6.02
N PHE A 62 2.69 -14.54 -5.79
CA PHE A 62 1.56 -15.41 -6.10
C PHE A 62 1.24 -15.39 -7.62
N ASP A 63 0.70 -16.50 -8.12
CA ASP A 63 0.32 -16.65 -9.52
C ASP A 63 -1.15 -17.10 -9.64
N ALA A 64 -2.05 -16.15 -9.65
CA ALA A 64 -3.49 -16.39 -9.75
C ALA A 64 -3.97 -16.87 -11.13
N VAL A 65 -3.05 -17.05 -12.10
CA VAL A 65 -3.35 -17.67 -13.40
C VAL A 65 -3.12 -19.18 -13.33
N LYS A 66 -2.02 -19.59 -12.71
CA LYS A 66 -1.64 -21.02 -12.63
C LYS A 66 -2.14 -21.72 -11.38
N PHE A 67 -2.30 -20.97 -10.28
CA PHE A 67 -2.74 -21.54 -9.02
C PHE A 67 -4.10 -20.95 -8.61
N GLY A 68 -4.97 -21.81 -8.12
CA GLY A 68 -6.26 -21.48 -7.54
C GLY A 68 -6.67 -22.53 -6.53
N VAL A 69 -7.57 -22.17 -5.64
CA VAL A 69 -8.15 -23.05 -4.64
C VAL A 69 -9.59 -23.39 -5.03
N ALA A 70 -10.07 -24.54 -4.60
CA ALA A 70 -11.39 -25.00 -4.93
C ALA A 70 -12.04 -25.72 -3.73
N ILE A 71 -13.36 -25.84 -3.78
CA ILE A 71 -14.15 -26.61 -2.84
C ILE A 71 -14.85 -27.70 -3.65
N VAL A 72 -14.78 -28.92 -3.17
CA VAL A 72 -15.49 -30.09 -3.65
C VAL A 72 -16.30 -30.72 -2.51
N THR A 73 -17.16 -31.70 -2.79
CA THR A 73 -17.85 -32.49 -1.76
C THR A 73 -16.88 -33.50 -1.13
N ASP A 74 -17.20 -33.97 0.06
CA ASP A 74 -16.41 -35.00 0.75
C ASP A 74 -16.28 -36.28 -0.11
N GLU A 75 -17.36 -36.68 -0.78
CA GLU A 75 -17.36 -37.81 -1.70
C GLU A 75 -16.41 -37.62 -2.89
N ALA A 76 -16.40 -36.43 -3.46
CA ALA A 76 -15.47 -36.09 -4.54
C ALA A 76 -14.01 -36.05 -4.06
N PHE A 77 -13.78 -35.63 -2.83
CA PHE A 77 -12.44 -35.60 -2.21
C PHE A 77 -11.92 -37.02 -1.94
N ASP A 78 -12.77 -37.90 -1.41
CA ASP A 78 -12.42 -39.30 -1.08
C ASP A 78 -12.08 -40.13 -2.33
N ASN A 79 -12.54 -39.71 -3.51
CA ASN A 79 -12.22 -40.36 -4.79
C ASN A 79 -10.92 -39.84 -5.44
N LEU A 80 -10.27 -38.81 -4.85
CA LEU A 80 -8.96 -38.36 -5.32
C LEU A 80 -7.88 -39.41 -5.01
N GLU A 81 -6.92 -39.54 -5.89
CA GLU A 81 -5.81 -40.48 -5.69
C GLU A 81 -5.02 -40.12 -4.43
N GLU A 82 -4.85 -41.02 -3.49
CA GLU A 82 -4.19 -40.81 -2.20
C GLU A 82 -2.73 -40.29 -2.33
N THR A 83 -2.04 -40.66 -3.40
CA THR A 83 -0.67 -40.23 -3.70
C THR A 83 -0.54 -38.72 -3.91
N HIS A 84 -1.64 -38.01 -4.22
CA HIS A 84 -1.67 -36.56 -4.45
C HIS A 84 -2.18 -35.78 -3.23
N LEU A 85 -2.63 -36.46 -2.16
CA LEU A 85 -3.20 -35.81 -0.99
C LEU A 85 -2.10 -35.35 -0.02
N LYS A 86 -2.10 -34.06 0.30
CA LYS A 86 -1.27 -33.49 1.36
C LYS A 86 -2.17 -33.02 2.50
N TYR A 87 -2.04 -33.63 3.66
CA TYR A 87 -2.81 -33.27 4.84
C TYR A 87 -2.15 -32.10 5.57
N ARG A 88 -2.92 -31.06 5.86
CA ARG A 88 -2.51 -29.93 6.67
C ARG A 88 -3.36 -29.87 7.93
N TYR A 89 -2.73 -29.64 9.05
CA TYR A 89 -3.39 -29.48 10.34
C TYR A 89 -3.34 -28.03 10.75
N SER A 90 -4.48 -27.44 11.08
CA SER A 90 -4.59 -26.08 11.59
C SER A 90 -4.80 -26.11 13.09
N TRP A 91 -4.25 -25.13 13.79
CA TRP A 91 -4.42 -24.98 15.23
C TRP A 91 -4.76 -23.54 15.61
N THR A 92 -5.36 -23.36 16.78
CA THR A 92 -5.60 -22.07 17.41
C THR A 92 -5.14 -22.13 18.86
N TYR A 93 -4.68 -21.02 19.40
CA TYR A 93 -4.36 -20.89 20.80
C TYR A 93 -5.60 -20.47 21.59
N ASP A 94 -5.83 -21.05 22.78
CA ASP A 94 -6.91 -20.63 23.70
C ASP A 94 -6.68 -19.18 24.16
N ASP A 95 -5.43 -18.81 24.39
CA ASP A 95 -5.00 -17.44 24.68
C ASP A 95 -4.03 -16.99 23.59
N PRO A 96 -4.54 -16.30 22.55
CA PRO A 96 -3.72 -15.91 21.41
C PRO A 96 -2.66 -14.87 21.80
N PRO A 97 -1.41 -15.06 21.41
CA PRO A 97 -0.33 -14.15 21.73
C PRO A 97 -0.58 -12.76 21.13
N GLN A 98 -0.16 -11.72 21.84
CA GLN A 98 -0.32 -10.34 21.42
C GLN A 98 0.98 -9.82 20.76
N GLY A 99 0.91 -9.60 19.45
CA GLY A 99 2.02 -9.11 18.64
C GLY A 99 2.93 -10.20 18.10
N GLU A 100 3.60 -9.90 17.02
CA GLU A 100 4.38 -10.83 16.20
C GLU A 100 5.48 -11.53 16.99
N LYS A 101 6.21 -10.81 17.85
CA LYS A 101 7.28 -11.39 18.65
C LYS A 101 6.78 -12.49 19.61
N ALA A 102 5.65 -12.22 20.31
CA ALA A 102 5.07 -13.21 21.22
C ALA A 102 4.48 -14.39 20.45
N GLU A 103 3.94 -14.15 19.26
CA GLU A 103 3.44 -15.19 18.37
C GLU A 103 4.58 -16.08 17.87
N LYS A 104 5.71 -15.48 17.49
CA LYS A 104 6.91 -16.21 17.07
C LYS A 104 7.45 -17.09 18.20
N GLU A 105 7.72 -16.52 19.38
CA GLU A 105 8.21 -17.28 20.54
C GLU A 105 7.30 -18.48 20.85
N ARG A 106 5.98 -18.26 20.87
CA ARG A 106 5.02 -19.34 21.14
C ARG A 106 4.94 -20.37 20.03
N SER A 107 5.13 -19.96 18.79
CA SER A 107 5.13 -20.86 17.64
C SER A 107 6.39 -21.72 17.61
N ASP A 108 7.53 -21.13 17.95
CA ASP A 108 8.81 -21.85 18.04
C ASP A 108 8.76 -22.93 19.15
N ASP A 109 8.23 -22.58 20.35
CA ASP A 109 8.00 -23.52 21.44
C ASP A 109 7.09 -24.68 21.01
N PHE A 110 6.02 -24.37 20.26
CA PHE A 110 5.08 -25.38 19.77
C PHE A 110 5.70 -26.28 18.70
N LEU A 111 6.52 -25.72 17.82
CA LEU A 111 7.25 -26.50 16.82
C LEU A 111 8.24 -27.47 17.48
N GLU A 112 8.94 -27.03 18.53
CA GLU A 112 9.87 -27.89 19.29
C GLU A 112 9.11 -29.09 19.90
N ILE A 113 7.94 -28.84 20.53
CA ILE A 113 7.08 -29.90 21.05
C ILE A 113 6.63 -30.86 19.94
N LEU A 114 6.18 -30.34 18.78
CA LEU A 114 5.75 -31.17 17.67
C LEU A 114 6.87 -32.06 17.13
N ALA A 115 8.09 -31.51 17.03
CA ALA A 115 9.25 -32.22 16.52
C ALA A 115 9.65 -33.43 17.39
N ASP A 116 9.34 -33.38 18.70
CA ASP A 116 9.57 -34.51 19.62
C ASP A 116 8.61 -35.70 19.35
N TYR A 117 7.44 -35.44 18.78
CA TYR A 117 6.43 -36.46 18.56
C TYR A 117 6.31 -36.95 17.12
N THR A 118 6.67 -36.11 16.14
CA THR A 118 6.49 -36.43 14.73
C THR A 118 7.50 -35.68 13.84
N SER A 119 7.71 -36.22 12.65
CA SER A 119 8.48 -35.49 11.61
C SER A 119 7.61 -34.41 10.99
N VAL A 120 8.00 -33.14 11.18
CA VAL A 120 7.31 -31.97 10.62
C VAL A 120 7.97 -31.62 9.29
N THR A 121 7.21 -31.77 8.20
CA THR A 121 7.69 -31.47 6.84
C THR A 121 7.46 -30.01 6.43
N GLY A 122 6.50 -29.34 7.06
CA GLY A 122 6.20 -27.92 6.84
C GLY A 122 5.48 -27.34 8.03
N TYR A 123 5.86 -26.15 8.45
CA TYR A 123 5.29 -25.43 9.57
C TYR A 123 5.14 -23.98 9.18
N ILE A 124 3.92 -23.47 9.18
CA ILE A 124 3.62 -22.11 8.74
C ILE A 124 2.80 -21.43 9.84
N PRO A 125 3.42 -20.69 10.76
CA PRO A 125 2.70 -19.88 11.71
C PRO A 125 1.98 -18.72 11.02
N ARG A 126 0.96 -18.19 11.68
CA ARG A 126 0.12 -17.16 11.09
C ARG A 126 0.92 -15.93 10.64
N TYR A 127 1.87 -15.45 11.44
CA TYR A 127 2.68 -14.27 11.13
C TYR A 127 3.57 -14.46 9.87
N ALA A 128 3.94 -15.71 9.54
CA ALA A 128 4.76 -16.03 8.38
C ALA A 128 3.94 -16.50 7.16
N ASN A 129 2.61 -16.55 7.26
CA ASN A 129 1.75 -17.02 6.17
C ASN A 129 1.50 -15.91 5.14
N GLN A 130 2.24 -15.94 4.04
CA GLN A 130 2.14 -14.94 2.97
C GLN A 130 0.73 -14.88 2.34
N ALA A 131 0.05 -16.00 2.19
CA ALA A 131 -1.29 -16.04 1.59
C ALA A 131 -2.32 -15.22 2.39
N ILE A 132 -2.08 -15.02 3.69
CA ILE A 132 -2.92 -14.22 4.59
C ILE A 132 -2.39 -12.78 4.68
N HIS A 133 -1.07 -12.61 4.88
CA HIS A 133 -0.47 -11.31 5.23
C HIS A 133 -0.24 -10.40 4.02
N PHE A 134 0.17 -10.94 2.89
CA PHE A 134 0.57 -10.15 1.72
C PHE A 134 -0.45 -9.08 1.32
N THR A 135 -1.72 -9.45 1.26
CA THR A 135 -2.81 -8.51 0.93
C THR A 135 -2.97 -7.41 1.98
N GLY A 136 -2.84 -7.77 3.26
CA GLY A 136 -2.95 -6.81 4.37
C GLY A 136 -1.81 -5.80 4.39
N ASP A 137 -0.60 -6.25 4.12
CA ASP A 137 0.61 -5.44 4.10
C ASP A 137 0.61 -4.47 2.91
N ASP A 138 0.20 -4.95 1.73
CA ASP A 138 0.04 -4.11 0.54
C ASP A 138 -1.02 -3.01 0.78
N MET A 139 -2.20 -3.37 1.27
CA MET A 139 -3.24 -2.39 1.64
C MET A 139 -2.76 -1.43 2.75
N GLY A 140 -1.94 -1.89 3.68
CA GLY A 140 -1.32 -1.09 4.74
C GLY A 140 -0.34 -0.05 4.19
N SER A 141 0.48 -0.45 3.23
CA SER A 141 1.40 0.41 2.48
C SER A 141 0.65 1.50 1.71
N ASP A 142 -0.37 1.12 0.96
CA ASP A 142 -1.23 2.04 0.21
C ASP A 142 -1.93 3.04 1.13
N ARG A 143 -2.46 2.57 2.26
CA ARG A 143 -3.05 3.44 3.29
C ARG A 143 -2.04 4.47 3.80
N SER A 144 -0.82 4.07 4.06
CA SER A 144 0.24 4.95 4.56
C SER A 144 0.61 6.02 3.54
N MET A 145 0.75 5.64 2.27
CA MET A 145 0.98 6.55 1.16
C MET A 145 -0.17 7.56 0.98
N MET A 146 -1.41 7.11 1.07
CA MET A 146 -2.60 7.97 0.96
C MET A 146 -2.70 8.96 2.12
N ILE A 147 -2.29 8.58 3.34
CA ILE A 147 -2.23 9.49 4.50
C ILE A 147 -1.19 10.59 4.26
N VAL A 148 -0.01 10.26 3.74
CA VAL A 148 1.02 11.26 3.40
C VAL A 148 0.49 12.24 2.35
N LEU A 149 -0.13 11.73 1.27
CA LEU A 149 -0.75 12.55 0.24
C LEU A 149 -1.84 13.47 0.82
N LEU A 150 -2.68 12.94 1.71
CA LEU A 150 -3.72 13.72 2.39
C LEU A 150 -3.12 14.91 3.14
N TYR A 151 -2.05 14.71 3.91
CA TYR A 151 -1.40 15.81 4.64
C TYR A 151 -0.76 16.83 3.72
N ILE A 152 -0.17 16.43 2.62
CA ILE A 152 0.33 17.34 1.57
C ILE A 152 -0.82 18.19 1.03
N LEU A 153 -1.95 17.58 0.67
CA LEU A 153 -3.14 18.30 0.19
C LEU A 153 -3.69 19.28 1.22
N ILE A 154 -3.78 18.87 2.49
CA ILE A 154 -4.22 19.75 3.58
C ILE A 154 -3.30 20.98 3.73
N ALA A 155 -1.98 20.77 3.66
CA ALA A 155 -1.02 21.87 3.74
C ALA A 155 -1.19 22.85 2.57
N ILE A 156 -1.38 22.35 1.36
CA ILE A 156 -1.65 23.17 0.17
C ILE A 156 -2.96 23.94 0.31
N MET A 157 -4.03 23.28 0.72
CA MET A 157 -5.33 23.92 0.94
C MET A 157 -5.25 24.99 2.02
N ALA A 158 -4.59 24.73 3.13
CA ALA A 158 -4.37 25.72 4.20
C ALA A 158 -3.62 26.95 3.65
N PHE A 159 -2.59 26.75 2.84
CA PHE A 159 -1.86 27.84 2.19
C PHE A 159 -2.75 28.65 1.23
N VAL A 160 -3.51 28.00 0.36
CA VAL A 160 -4.42 28.65 -0.61
C VAL A 160 -5.47 29.50 0.13
N PHE A 161 -6.10 28.94 1.17
CA PHE A 161 -7.06 29.70 1.98
C PHE A 161 -6.40 30.88 2.72
N ALA A 162 -5.18 30.67 3.24
CA ALA A 162 -4.41 31.73 3.88
C ALA A 162 -4.17 32.91 2.93
N VAL A 163 -3.75 32.63 1.70
CA VAL A 163 -3.50 33.65 0.68
C VAL A 163 -4.80 34.33 0.25
N THR A 164 -5.85 33.58 0.00
CA THR A 164 -7.16 34.08 -0.44
C THR A 164 -7.77 34.99 0.63
N THR A 165 -7.81 34.55 1.89
CA THR A 165 -8.31 35.34 3.01
C THR A 165 -7.50 36.60 3.20
N ASN A 166 -6.17 36.52 3.14
CA ASN A 166 -5.32 37.71 3.20
C ASN A 166 -5.60 38.71 2.08
N ASN A 167 -5.79 38.25 0.84
CA ASN A 167 -6.09 39.09 -0.29
C ASN A 167 -7.47 39.76 -0.16
N THR A 168 -8.47 39.03 0.37
CA THR A 168 -9.81 39.60 0.66
C THR A 168 -9.71 40.72 1.68
N ILE A 169 -9.01 40.50 2.79
CA ILE A 169 -8.79 41.55 3.81
C ILE A 169 -8.07 42.77 3.23
N VAL A 170 -7.09 42.58 2.36
CA VAL A 170 -6.38 43.70 1.69
C VAL A 170 -7.30 44.45 0.75
N LYS A 171 -8.12 43.77 -0.04
CA LYS A 171 -9.09 44.41 -0.95
C LYS A 171 -10.13 45.22 -0.17
N GLU A 172 -10.64 44.68 0.92
CA GLU A 172 -11.69 45.27 1.74
C GLU A 172 -11.17 46.15 2.87
N ALA A 173 -9.89 46.50 2.85
CA ALA A 173 -9.24 47.23 3.92
C ALA A 173 -9.97 48.55 4.29
N ALA A 174 -10.43 49.32 3.27
CA ALA A 174 -11.17 50.57 3.54
C ALA A 174 -12.50 50.31 4.26
N VAL A 175 -13.24 49.28 3.84
CA VAL A 175 -14.52 48.86 4.46
C VAL A 175 -14.28 48.41 5.90
N ILE A 176 -13.27 47.58 6.16
CA ILE A 176 -12.87 47.15 7.50
C ILE A 176 -12.51 48.34 8.36
N GLY A 177 -11.74 49.29 7.79
CA GLY A 177 -11.36 50.52 8.50
C GLY A 177 -12.55 51.36 8.91
N THR A 178 -13.52 51.56 8.01
CA THR A 178 -14.77 52.33 8.29
C THR A 178 -15.61 51.62 9.31
N LEU A 179 -15.89 50.33 9.16
CA LEU A 179 -16.68 49.55 10.12
C LEU A 179 -16.06 49.63 11.54
N ARG A 180 -14.72 49.50 11.64
CA ARG A 180 -14.03 49.60 12.91
C ARG A 180 -14.06 51.02 13.48
N ALA A 181 -14.02 52.05 12.66
CA ALA A 181 -14.18 53.42 13.10
C ALA A 181 -15.62 53.72 13.58
N SER A 182 -16.61 53.04 13.01
CA SER A 182 -18.04 53.10 13.37
C SER A 182 -18.38 52.27 14.62
N GLY A 183 -17.40 51.60 15.26
CA GLY A 183 -17.61 50.90 16.51
C GLY A 183 -17.68 49.37 16.45
N TYR A 184 -17.62 48.76 15.25
CA TYR A 184 -17.56 47.30 15.12
C TYR A 184 -16.34 46.72 15.80
N THR A 185 -16.55 45.64 16.55
CA THR A 185 -15.50 44.95 17.30
C THR A 185 -14.64 44.06 16.42
N ARG A 186 -13.43 43.73 16.91
CA ARG A 186 -12.58 42.75 16.20
C ARG A 186 -13.21 41.37 16.14
N LYS A 187 -13.99 41.00 17.18
CA LYS A 187 -14.65 39.68 17.22
C LYS A 187 -15.72 39.55 16.15
N GLU A 188 -16.56 40.56 15.94
CA GLU A 188 -17.60 40.58 14.91
C GLU A 188 -17.02 40.45 13.51
N LEU A 189 -15.97 41.20 13.20
CA LEU A 189 -15.28 41.09 11.93
C LEU A 189 -14.55 39.73 11.78
N LEU A 190 -13.98 39.21 12.87
CA LEU A 190 -13.36 37.89 12.85
C LEU A 190 -14.38 36.81 12.47
N VAL A 191 -15.54 36.83 13.14
CA VAL A 191 -16.63 35.85 12.82
C VAL A 191 -17.07 36.00 11.37
N HIS A 192 -17.29 37.24 10.91
CA HIS A 192 -17.70 37.50 9.53
C HIS A 192 -16.72 36.90 8.50
N TYR A 193 -15.42 37.18 8.63
CA TYR A 193 -14.40 36.67 7.69
C TYR A 193 -14.09 35.19 7.86
N MET A 194 -14.42 34.60 9.01
CA MET A 194 -14.30 33.14 9.26
C MET A 194 -15.48 32.36 8.65
N THR A 195 -16.64 32.97 8.49
CA THR A 195 -17.86 32.27 8.07
C THR A 195 -17.70 31.58 6.72
N LEU A 196 -17.16 32.27 5.71
CA LEU A 196 -17.01 31.73 4.37
C LEU A 196 -16.01 30.54 4.30
N PRO A 197 -14.76 30.64 4.79
CA PRO A 197 -13.85 29.52 4.82
C PRO A 197 -14.41 28.31 5.59
N LEU A 198 -15.07 28.57 6.72
CA LEU A 198 -15.66 27.50 7.53
C LEU A 198 -16.81 26.79 6.81
N LEU A 199 -17.72 27.57 6.22
CA LEU A 199 -18.86 27.02 5.46
C LEU A 199 -18.40 26.18 4.27
N VAL A 200 -17.43 26.68 3.50
CA VAL A 200 -16.85 25.92 2.38
C VAL A 200 -16.22 24.62 2.87
N THR A 201 -15.48 24.66 3.97
CA THR A 201 -14.84 23.45 4.53
C THR A 201 -15.88 22.42 5.00
N VAL A 202 -16.96 22.86 5.65
CA VAL A 202 -18.05 21.97 6.10
C VAL A 202 -18.76 21.34 4.89
N ILE A 203 -19.12 22.13 3.91
CA ILE A 203 -19.78 21.62 2.68
C ILE A 203 -18.89 20.62 1.96
N ALA A 204 -17.60 20.96 1.79
CA ALA A 204 -16.63 20.07 1.16
C ALA A 204 -16.46 18.77 1.95
N ALA A 205 -16.43 18.83 3.27
CA ALA A 205 -16.35 17.65 4.13
C ALA A 205 -17.58 16.74 3.99
N VAL A 206 -18.78 17.32 3.96
CA VAL A 206 -20.03 16.54 3.76
C VAL A 206 -20.03 15.89 2.39
N ILE A 207 -19.76 16.65 1.33
CA ILE A 207 -19.72 16.12 -0.05
C ILE A 207 -18.64 15.04 -0.18
N GLY A 208 -17.44 15.28 0.38
CA GLY A 208 -16.33 14.31 0.35
C GLY A 208 -16.69 13.00 1.05
N ASN A 209 -17.31 13.05 2.23
CA ASN A 209 -17.76 11.85 2.93
C ASN A 209 -18.86 11.10 2.13
N VAL A 210 -19.85 11.81 1.61
CA VAL A 210 -20.90 11.17 0.80
C VAL A 210 -20.31 10.48 -0.42
N LEU A 211 -19.47 11.16 -1.18
CA LEU A 211 -18.83 10.58 -2.37
C LEU A 211 -17.86 9.44 -1.98
N GLY A 212 -17.13 9.57 -0.88
CA GLY A 212 -16.24 8.52 -0.37
C GLY A 212 -16.98 7.22 -0.09
N TYR A 213 -18.09 7.30 0.65
CA TYR A 213 -18.88 6.13 1.04
C TYR A 213 -19.87 5.64 -0.04
N THR A 214 -20.07 6.36 -1.13
CA THR A 214 -21.00 5.94 -2.20
C THR A 214 -20.27 5.55 -3.49
N VAL A 215 -19.42 6.41 -4.02
CA VAL A 215 -18.79 6.26 -5.33
C VAL A 215 -17.37 5.73 -5.21
N PHE A 216 -16.50 6.45 -4.50
CA PHE A 216 -15.07 6.13 -4.48
C PHE A 216 -14.76 4.81 -3.78
N LYS A 217 -15.56 4.38 -2.81
CA LYS A 217 -15.40 3.05 -2.20
C LYS A 217 -15.42 1.92 -3.22
N ASN A 218 -16.33 2.00 -4.20
CA ASN A 218 -16.47 0.95 -5.21
C ASN A 218 -15.29 0.97 -6.20
N ILE A 219 -14.75 2.15 -6.50
CA ILE A 219 -13.56 2.29 -7.35
C ILE A 219 -12.35 1.66 -6.64
N CYS A 220 -12.12 2.03 -5.38
CA CYS A 220 -11.01 1.47 -4.60
C CYS A 220 -11.18 -0.04 -4.39
N ALA A 221 -12.38 -0.50 -4.02
CA ALA A 221 -12.64 -1.93 -3.90
C ALA A 221 -12.36 -2.66 -5.21
N GLY A 222 -12.79 -2.12 -6.34
CA GLY A 222 -12.55 -2.72 -7.67
C GLY A 222 -11.06 -2.90 -8.00
N MET A 223 -10.20 -1.99 -7.58
CA MET A 223 -8.75 -2.13 -7.75
C MET A 223 -8.22 -3.36 -6.99
N TYR A 224 -8.58 -3.51 -5.71
CA TYR A 224 -8.15 -4.65 -4.90
C TYR A 224 -8.78 -5.97 -5.34
N TYR A 225 -10.03 -5.96 -5.79
CA TYR A 225 -10.68 -7.15 -6.36
C TYR A 225 -10.06 -7.62 -7.68
N GLY A 226 -9.44 -6.71 -8.42
CA GLY A 226 -8.66 -7.04 -9.61
C GLY A 226 -7.29 -7.67 -9.31
N SER A 227 -6.79 -7.50 -8.09
CA SER A 227 -5.45 -7.97 -7.68
C SER A 227 -5.49 -9.16 -6.72
N TYR A 228 -6.56 -9.31 -5.93
CA TYR A 228 -6.65 -10.27 -4.82
C TYR A 228 -7.97 -11.04 -4.82
N SER A 229 -7.94 -12.26 -4.26
CA SER A 229 -9.13 -13.06 -4.02
C SER A 229 -9.79 -12.70 -2.70
N LEU A 230 -10.54 -11.60 -2.71
CA LEU A 230 -11.17 -11.05 -1.52
C LEU A 230 -12.62 -11.55 -1.35
N PRO A 231 -13.09 -11.72 -0.11
CA PRO A 231 -14.49 -12.03 0.20
C PRO A 231 -15.41 -10.84 -0.16
N THR A 232 -16.70 -11.04 -0.09
CA THR A 232 -17.71 -10.01 -0.42
C THR A 232 -17.47 -8.72 0.36
N TYR A 233 -17.40 -7.59 -0.37
CA TYR A 233 -17.16 -6.29 0.22
C TYR A 233 -18.34 -5.81 1.07
N GLU A 234 -18.09 -5.51 2.35
CA GLU A 234 -19.03 -4.88 3.25
C GLU A 234 -18.53 -3.50 3.67
N THR A 235 -19.38 -2.49 3.45
CA THR A 235 -19.04 -1.13 3.88
C THR A 235 -19.23 -1.00 5.39
N ARG A 236 -18.14 -0.71 6.10
CA ARG A 236 -18.16 -0.43 7.55
C ARG A 236 -17.74 1.01 7.82
N TRP A 237 -18.39 1.64 8.78
CA TRP A 237 -17.96 2.95 9.25
C TRP A 237 -16.63 2.83 10.00
N ASN A 238 -15.66 3.66 9.61
CA ASN A 238 -14.36 3.72 10.26
C ASN A 238 -14.17 5.11 10.90
N MET A 239 -14.11 5.15 12.23
CA MET A 239 -13.97 6.39 12.99
C MET A 239 -12.61 7.04 12.76
N ASP A 240 -11.53 6.27 12.67
CA ASP A 240 -10.18 6.78 12.45
C ASP A 240 -10.08 7.47 11.08
N ALA A 241 -10.63 6.84 10.05
CA ALA A 241 -10.71 7.44 8.72
C ALA A 241 -11.50 8.75 8.76
N PHE A 242 -12.66 8.78 9.43
CA PHE A 242 -13.44 10.01 9.58
C PHE A 242 -12.68 11.10 10.31
N VAL A 243 -12.00 10.81 11.39
CA VAL A 243 -11.18 11.76 12.13
C VAL A 243 -10.07 12.32 11.25
N LEU A 244 -9.31 11.45 10.59
CA LEU A 244 -8.17 11.86 9.76
C LEU A 244 -8.58 12.66 8.53
N THR A 245 -9.68 12.29 7.87
CA THR A 245 -10.10 12.93 6.60
C THR A 245 -11.06 14.10 6.78
N THR A 246 -11.71 14.23 7.93
CA THR A 246 -12.74 15.25 8.18
C THR A 246 -12.37 16.17 9.35
N ILE A 247 -12.15 15.61 10.53
CA ILE A 247 -11.92 16.40 11.74
C ILE A 247 -10.57 17.12 11.68
N VAL A 248 -9.50 16.40 11.35
CA VAL A 248 -8.16 16.98 11.30
C VAL A 248 -8.05 18.10 10.26
N PRO A 249 -8.47 17.94 8.98
CA PRO A 249 -8.50 19.02 8.00
C PRO A 249 -9.34 20.22 8.45
N PHE A 250 -10.52 19.98 9.02
CA PHE A 250 -11.38 21.03 9.54
C PHE A 250 -10.70 21.86 10.63
N VAL A 251 -10.09 21.19 11.61
CA VAL A 251 -9.37 21.87 12.72
C VAL A 251 -8.18 22.66 12.19
N ILE A 252 -7.39 22.09 11.27
CA ILE A 252 -6.25 22.81 10.65
C ILE A 252 -6.74 24.06 9.91
N MET A 253 -7.79 23.93 9.10
CA MET A 253 -8.36 25.06 8.36
C MET A 253 -8.91 26.15 9.29
N LEU A 254 -9.60 25.74 10.37
CA LEU A 254 -10.09 26.66 11.39
C LEU A 254 -8.93 27.42 12.04
N LEU A 255 -7.89 26.72 12.51
CA LEU A 255 -6.75 27.30 13.20
C LEU A 255 -5.95 28.25 12.30
N VAL A 256 -5.66 27.84 11.07
CA VAL A 256 -4.90 28.66 10.11
C VAL A 256 -5.64 29.97 9.83
N ASN A 257 -6.93 29.90 9.48
CA ASN A 257 -7.72 31.09 9.20
C ASN A 257 -7.89 31.98 10.44
N LEU A 258 -8.15 31.37 11.61
CA LEU A 258 -8.28 32.10 12.88
C LEU A 258 -7.02 32.89 13.21
N ILE A 259 -5.85 32.28 13.10
CA ILE A 259 -4.57 32.93 13.38
C ILE A 259 -4.32 34.06 12.38
N LEU A 260 -4.54 33.85 11.11
CA LEU A 260 -4.27 34.84 10.07
C LEU A 260 -5.20 36.04 10.15
N ILE A 261 -6.50 35.79 10.24
CA ILE A 261 -7.50 36.88 10.34
C ILE A 261 -7.30 37.66 11.65
N SER A 262 -7.13 36.97 12.78
CA SER A 262 -6.87 37.64 14.08
C SER A 262 -5.62 38.51 14.03
N LYS A 263 -4.54 38.02 13.41
CA LYS A 263 -3.28 38.76 13.27
C LYS A 263 -3.48 40.01 12.40
N ARG A 264 -4.25 39.94 11.33
CA ARG A 264 -4.55 41.08 10.45
C ARG A 264 -5.46 42.09 11.12
N LEU A 265 -6.53 41.64 11.77
CA LEU A 265 -7.50 42.51 12.45
C LEU A 265 -6.93 43.22 13.71
N LYS A 266 -5.72 42.87 14.16
CA LYS A 266 -5.01 43.60 15.23
C LYS A 266 -4.55 44.99 14.80
N LEU A 267 -4.45 45.28 13.50
CA LEU A 267 -4.08 46.59 13.00
C LEU A 267 -5.11 47.67 13.38
N THR A 268 -4.65 48.91 13.48
CA THR A 268 -5.52 50.05 13.85
C THR A 268 -6.45 50.42 12.69
N PRO A 269 -7.65 51.00 12.96
CA PRO A 269 -8.56 51.48 11.92
C PRO A 269 -7.90 52.43 10.90
N LEU A 270 -7.03 53.31 11.40
CA LEU A 270 -6.29 54.28 10.60
C LEU A 270 -5.39 53.61 9.55
N LYS A 271 -4.73 52.47 9.91
CA LYS A 271 -3.91 51.68 8.97
C LYS A 271 -4.76 51.05 7.89
N PHE A 272 -5.94 50.58 8.21
CA PHE A 272 -6.90 50.03 7.25
C PHE A 272 -7.37 51.12 6.28
N LEU A 273 -7.78 52.28 6.77
CA LEU A 273 -8.20 53.41 5.93
C LEU A 273 -7.10 53.91 5.00
N ARG A 274 -5.85 53.94 5.47
CA ARG A 274 -4.69 54.31 4.68
C ARG A 274 -4.18 53.20 3.77
N ARG A 275 -4.80 52.03 3.82
CA ARG A 275 -4.36 50.79 3.12
C ARG A 275 -2.91 50.40 3.46
N ASP A 276 -2.37 50.90 4.58
CA ASP A 276 -1.05 50.53 5.10
C ASP A 276 -1.15 49.28 5.99
N LEU A 277 -1.38 48.14 5.36
CA LEU A 277 -1.52 46.87 6.04
C LEU A 277 -0.18 46.16 6.29
N SER A 278 0.93 46.84 6.02
CA SER A 278 2.24 46.28 6.28
C SER A 278 2.47 46.20 7.80
N THR A 279 2.76 44.99 8.26
CA THR A 279 3.22 44.77 9.65
C THR A 279 4.71 45.01 9.80
N SER A 280 5.36 45.40 8.74
CA SER A 280 6.82 45.59 8.70
C SER A 280 7.22 46.85 9.40
N LYS A 281 8.09 46.75 10.40
CA LYS A 281 8.93 47.84 10.89
C LYS A 281 9.63 48.45 9.69
N LYS A 282 9.81 49.81 9.72
CA LYS A 282 10.51 50.61 8.68
C LYS A 282 11.50 49.75 7.87
N GLN A 283 11.20 49.54 6.61
CA GLN A 283 12.12 48.79 5.72
C GLN A 283 13.39 49.60 5.64
N LYS A 284 14.48 49.06 6.18
CA LYS A 284 15.81 49.65 5.97
C LYS A 284 16.09 49.66 4.47
N ALA A 285 16.49 50.80 3.93
CA ALA A 285 16.88 50.91 2.55
C ALA A 285 18.03 49.91 2.28
N VAL A 286 17.80 48.96 1.41
CA VAL A 286 18.84 48.01 0.99
C VAL A 286 19.75 48.73 0.00
N ARG A 287 21.03 48.83 0.32
CA ARG A 287 22.04 49.33 -0.65
C ARG A 287 22.17 48.29 -1.72
N LEU A 288 21.81 48.68 -2.93
CA LEU A 288 21.95 47.83 -4.11
C LEU A 288 23.28 48.11 -4.79
N PRO A 289 23.91 47.10 -5.43
CA PRO A 289 25.13 47.28 -6.22
C PRO A 289 24.89 48.24 -7.36
N ASP A 290 25.97 48.79 -7.89
CA ASP A 290 25.92 49.76 -8.99
C ASP A 290 25.83 49.02 -10.34
N ILE A 291 24.60 48.67 -10.71
CA ILE A 291 24.20 47.96 -11.91
C ILE A 291 23.33 48.87 -12.78
N ARG A 292 23.03 48.47 -14.01
CA ARG A 292 22.18 49.23 -14.94
C ARG A 292 20.88 49.64 -14.27
N PHE A 293 20.40 50.83 -14.58
CA PHE A 293 19.23 51.46 -13.93
C PHE A 293 18.00 50.53 -13.88
N PHE A 294 17.66 49.89 -15.01
CA PHE A 294 16.48 49.02 -15.08
C PHE A 294 16.61 47.79 -14.22
N ASP A 295 17.79 47.18 -14.15
CA ASP A 295 18.02 45.98 -13.31
C ASP A 295 18.00 46.35 -11.83
N ARG A 296 18.56 47.50 -11.46
CA ARG A 296 18.50 48.06 -10.13
C ARG A 296 17.06 48.39 -9.71
N PHE A 297 16.25 48.91 -10.65
CA PHE A 297 14.84 49.20 -10.41
C PHE A 297 14.03 47.89 -10.21
N ARG A 298 14.19 46.91 -11.09
CA ARG A 298 13.57 45.58 -10.96
C ARG A 298 13.92 44.92 -9.62
N LEU A 299 15.22 44.89 -9.27
CA LEU A 299 15.70 44.32 -8.03
C LEU A 299 15.10 45.04 -6.81
N ARG A 300 14.95 46.35 -6.87
CA ARG A 300 14.30 47.13 -5.80
C ARG A 300 12.83 46.76 -5.64
N ILE A 301 12.08 46.63 -6.74
CA ILE A 301 10.66 46.19 -6.68
C ILE A 301 10.53 44.80 -6.07
N ILE A 302 11.38 43.84 -6.49
CA ILE A 302 11.37 42.48 -5.94
C ILE A 302 11.68 42.52 -4.45
N LEU A 303 12.71 43.25 -4.03
CA LEU A 303 13.12 43.36 -2.64
C LEU A 303 12.08 44.08 -1.75
N GLN A 304 11.33 45.02 -2.31
CA GLN A 304 10.24 45.69 -1.60
C GLN A 304 9.02 44.81 -1.45
N ASN A 305 8.76 43.91 -2.40
CA ASN A 305 7.60 43.03 -2.42
C ASN A 305 7.94 41.57 -2.07
N LYS A 306 8.98 41.33 -1.28
CA LYS A 306 9.47 39.98 -0.92
C LYS A 306 8.35 39.03 -0.50
N SER A 307 7.41 39.48 0.31
CA SER A 307 6.32 38.66 0.82
C SER A 307 5.43 38.10 -0.31
N SER A 308 5.12 38.94 -1.32
CA SER A 308 4.30 38.53 -2.48
C SER A 308 5.06 37.53 -3.36
N TYR A 309 6.35 37.77 -3.59
CA TYR A 309 7.17 36.84 -4.38
C TYR A 309 7.40 35.52 -3.67
N ILE A 310 7.61 35.52 -2.33
CA ILE A 310 7.71 34.29 -1.53
C ILE A 310 6.40 33.51 -1.60
N THR A 311 5.27 34.20 -1.47
CA THR A 311 3.95 33.56 -1.58
C THR A 311 3.75 32.90 -2.95
N LEU A 312 4.10 33.60 -4.03
CA LEU A 312 4.05 33.08 -5.38
C LEU A 312 4.98 31.88 -5.55
N PHE A 313 6.22 31.98 -5.08
CA PHE A 313 7.19 30.90 -5.13
C PHE A 313 6.70 29.65 -4.40
N VAL A 314 6.19 29.81 -3.18
CA VAL A 314 5.63 28.69 -2.39
C VAL A 314 4.43 28.07 -3.10
N GLY A 315 3.56 28.87 -3.73
CA GLY A 315 2.44 28.35 -4.52
C GLY A 315 2.90 27.52 -5.72
N ILE A 316 3.92 27.98 -6.45
CA ILE A 316 4.53 27.25 -7.56
C ILE A 316 5.19 25.94 -7.07
N VAL A 317 5.91 26.00 -5.95
CA VAL A 317 6.53 24.81 -5.34
C VAL A 317 5.47 23.76 -4.99
N PHE A 318 4.36 24.15 -4.35
CA PHE A 318 3.28 23.22 -4.03
C PHE A 318 2.63 22.62 -5.30
N ALA A 319 2.39 23.44 -6.32
CA ALA A 319 1.86 22.93 -7.58
C ALA A 319 2.81 21.92 -8.24
N ASN A 320 4.12 22.20 -8.22
CA ASN A 320 5.13 21.28 -8.74
C ASN A 320 5.22 19.98 -7.92
N ILE A 321 5.12 20.04 -6.58
CA ILE A 321 5.11 18.83 -5.74
C ILE A 321 3.94 17.92 -6.12
N LEU A 322 2.72 18.46 -6.28
CA LEU A 322 1.57 17.68 -6.70
C LEU A 322 1.72 17.08 -8.09
N LEU A 323 2.23 17.88 -9.03
CA LEU A 323 2.45 17.44 -10.40
C LEU A 323 3.51 16.35 -10.47
N LEU A 324 4.63 16.52 -9.75
CA LEU A 324 5.67 15.51 -9.66
C LEU A 324 5.16 14.23 -9.02
N PHE A 325 4.42 14.33 -7.91
CA PHE A 325 3.84 13.15 -7.25
C PHE A 325 2.92 12.37 -8.21
N GLY A 326 2.03 13.08 -8.94
CA GLY A 326 1.12 12.42 -9.88
C GLY A 326 1.80 11.83 -11.11
N MET A 327 2.89 12.45 -11.59
CA MET A 327 3.57 12.01 -12.82
C MET A 327 4.74 11.04 -12.56
N MET A 328 5.23 10.93 -11.33
CA MET A 328 6.41 10.13 -11.02
C MET A 328 6.12 8.63 -10.97
N MET A 329 4.88 8.23 -10.66
CA MET A 329 4.56 6.82 -10.41
C MET A 329 4.81 5.92 -11.62
N ALA A 330 4.33 6.28 -12.82
CA ALA A 330 4.51 5.45 -14.00
C ALA A 330 6.01 5.26 -14.37
N PRO A 331 6.81 6.33 -14.56
CA PRO A 331 8.22 6.15 -14.89
C PRO A 331 9.03 5.51 -13.75
N LEU A 332 8.59 5.64 -12.49
CA LEU A 332 9.22 4.96 -11.37
C LEU A 332 9.00 3.45 -11.45
N LEU A 333 7.76 3.03 -11.71
CA LEU A 333 7.43 1.61 -11.88
C LEU A 333 8.15 1.00 -13.07
N ASP A 334 8.19 1.69 -14.22
CA ASP A 334 8.92 1.25 -15.41
C ASP A 334 10.42 1.08 -15.11
N HIS A 335 11.01 2.06 -14.40
CA HIS A 335 12.42 1.99 -14.01
C HIS A 335 12.72 0.84 -13.04
N TYR A 336 11.87 0.62 -12.03
CA TYR A 336 12.05 -0.50 -11.11
C TYR A 336 11.82 -1.85 -11.81
N GLN A 337 10.91 -1.93 -12.76
CA GLN A 337 10.70 -3.14 -13.54
C GLN A 337 11.98 -3.48 -14.34
N GLU A 338 12.57 -2.50 -15.01
CA GLU A 338 13.84 -2.68 -15.74
C GLU A 338 14.98 -3.06 -14.77
N GLN A 339 15.13 -2.34 -13.67
CA GLN A 339 16.16 -2.64 -12.67
C GLN A 339 15.99 -4.01 -12.03
N THR A 340 14.77 -4.46 -11.78
CA THR A 340 14.54 -5.79 -11.22
C THR A 340 15.04 -6.88 -12.15
N VAL A 341 14.80 -6.74 -13.45
CA VAL A 341 15.30 -7.68 -14.46
C VAL A 341 16.83 -7.61 -14.56
N ASP A 342 17.39 -6.41 -14.58
CA ASP A 342 18.85 -6.22 -14.68
C ASP A 342 19.61 -6.71 -13.45
N ASN A 343 18.97 -6.63 -12.27
CA ASN A 343 19.53 -7.08 -10.99
C ASN A 343 19.25 -8.56 -10.67
N MET A 344 18.59 -9.27 -11.58
CA MET A 344 18.45 -10.73 -11.40
C MET A 344 19.82 -11.39 -11.35
N ILE A 345 20.00 -12.28 -10.37
CA ILE A 345 21.27 -13.01 -10.16
C ILE A 345 21.68 -13.78 -11.40
N ALA A 346 20.72 -14.39 -12.10
CA ALA A 346 20.93 -15.06 -13.37
C ALA A 346 19.73 -14.82 -14.31
N ASP A 347 19.97 -14.76 -15.63
CA ASP A 347 18.92 -14.55 -16.63
C ASP A 347 17.89 -15.67 -16.66
N TYR A 348 18.31 -16.90 -16.39
CA TYR A 348 17.46 -18.09 -16.38
C TYR A 348 17.80 -18.94 -15.15
N GLN A 349 16.76 -19.28 -14.40
CA GLN A 349 16.84 -20.14 -13.22
C GLN A 349 15.80 -21.25 -13.34
N TYR A 350 16.14 -22.44 -12.90
CA TYR A 350 15.19 -23.53 -12.75
C TYR A 350 15.45 -24.30 -11.47
N ILE A 351 14.41 -24.76 -10.85
CA ILE A 351 14.46 -25.58 -9.64
C ILE A 351 14.31 -27.03 -10.08
N LEU A 352 15.19 -27.88 -9.61
CA LEU A 352 15.05 -29.32 -9.81
C LEU A 352 13.96 -29.80 -8.87
N ASN A 353 12.78 -30.09 -9.40
CA ASN A 353 11.73 -30.78 -8.67
C ASN A 353 12.15 -32.22 -8.51
N VAL A 354 12.38 -32.61 -7.27
CA VAL A 354 12.40 -34.03 -6.92
C VAL A 354 10.96 -34.40 -6.70
N PRO A 355 10.45 -35.46 -7.37
CA PRO A 355 9.11 -35.92 -7.13
C PRO A 355 8.94 -36.21 -5.64
N ASP A 356 8.05 -35.48 -4.97
CA ASP A 356 7.66 -35.78 -3.58
C ASP A 356 6.70 -36.99 -3.52
N GLU A 357 6.23 -37.42 -4.67
CA GLU A 357 5.25 -38.47 -4.86
C GLU A 357 5.95 -39.74 -5.37
N ILE A 358 5.81 -40.79 -4.63
CA ILE A 358 6.22 -42.13 -5.04
C ILE A 358 5.05 -42.70 -5.86
N ASP A 359 5.14 -42.68 -7.15
CA ASP A 359 4.24 -43.47 -8.01
C ASP A 359 4.65 -44.94 -7.85
N GLU A 360 3.80 -45.76 -7.24
CA GLU A 360 4.09 -47.16 -6.97
C GLU A 360 4.39 -47.95 -8.24
N ASP A 361 3.91 -47.49 -9.40
CA ASP A 361 4.10 -48.10 -10.71
C ASP A 361 5.37 -47.58 -11.44
N ASP A 362 6.05 -46.52 -10.92
CA ASP A 362 7.25 -45.96 -11.55
C ASP A 362 8.53 -46.25 -10.72
N THR A 363 9.25 -47.24 -11.10
CA THR A 363 10.54 -47.68 -10.52
C THR A 363 11.57 -46.51 -10.52
N TYR A 364 11.48 -45.55 -11.44
CA TYR A 364 12.38 -44.40 -11.54
C TYR A 364 12.12 -43.40 -10.43
N THR A 365 10.87 -43.22 -10.00
CA THR A 365 10.48 -42.30 -8.90
C THR A 365 10.99 -42.84 -7.56
N LEU A 366 10.88 -44.15 -7.35
CA LEU A 366 11.42 -44.82 -6.16
C LEU A 366 12.96 -44.69 -6.12
N TYR A 367 13.63 -44.81 -7.26
CA TYR A 367 15.08 -44.65 -7.39
C TYR A 367 15.51 -43.19 -7.10
N GLY A 368 14.71 -42.21 -7.54
CA GLY A 368 14.91 -40.80 -7.28
C GLY A 368 14.78 -40.46 -5.79
N ALA A 369 13.73 -40.97 -5.12
CA ALA A 369 13.54 -40.82 -3.69
C ALA A 369 14.64 -41.50 -2.87
N LEU A 370 15.09 -42.68 -3.26
CA LEU A 370 16.18 -43.39 -2.59
C LEU A 370 17.53 -42.67 -2.80
N SER A 371 17.76 -42.15 -4.01
CA SER A 371 18.94 -41.34 -4.37
C SER A 371 19.03 -40.06 -3.56
N ARG A 372 17.90 -39.41 -3.25
CA ARG A 372 17.83 -38.22 -2.38
C ARG A 372 18.29 -38.50 -0.96
N PHE A 373 17.99 -39.69 -0.45
CA PHE A 373 18.45 -40.14 0.88
C PHE A 373 19.95 -40.46 0.91
N LEU A 374 20.50 -40.93 -0.21
CA LEU A 374 21.89 -41.41 -0.30
C LEU A 374 22.86 -40.36 -0.85
N THR A 375 22.40 -39.41 -1.63
CA THR A 375 23.18 -38.32 -2.23
C THR A 375 22.47 -36.97 -2.02
N PRO A 376 22.92 -36.16 -1.06
CA PRO A 376 22.30 -34.86 -0.78
C PRO A 376 22.50 -33.82 -1.90
N SER A 377 23.12 -34.18 -3.01
CA SER A 377 23.33 -33.28 -4.14
C SER A 377 22.74 -33.87 -5.41
N LEU A 378 21.59 -33.36 -5.85
CA LEU A 378 21.08 -33.59 -7.19
C LEU A 378 21.98 -32.89 -8.20
N GLU A 379 22.49 -33.63 -9.17
CA GLU A 379 23.22 -33.08 -10.31
C GLU A 379 22.31 -33.04 -11.53
N THR A 380 22.32 -31.94 -12.23
CA THR A 380 21.65 -31.83 -13.52
C THR A 380 22.48 -32.47 -14.61
N GLU A 381 21.83 -33.11 -15.59
CA GLU A 381 22.49 -33.58 -16.81
C GLU A 381 23.05 -32.46 -17.69
N ASN A 382 22.59 -31.21 -17.45
CA ASN A 382 23.07 -30.05 -18.19
C ASN A 382 24.45 -29.59 -17.66
N LYS A 383 25.50 -30.05 -18.34
CA LYS A 383 26.90 -29.69 -18.00
C LYS A 383 27.23 -28.20 -18.07
N LYS A 384 26.33 -27.39 -18.67
CA LYS A 384 26.48 -25.93 -18.74
C LYS A 384 25.77 -25.21 -17.59
N ALA A 385 24.92 -25.88 -16.84
CA ALA A 385 24.24 -25.26 -15.69
C ALA A 385 25.21 -25.16 -14.52
N GLU A 386 25.15 -24.04 -13.82
CA GLU A 386 25.83 -23.84 -12.55
C GLU A 386 24.85 -23.97 -11.40
N LYS A 387 25.31 -24.58 -10.33
CA LYS A 387 24.50 -24.87 -9.15
C LYS A 387 24.63 -23.75 -8.13
N PHE A 388 23.52 -23.29 -7.59
CA PHE A 388 23.48 -22.41 -6.44
C PHE A 388 22.43 -22.91 -5.44
N CYS A 389 22.52 -22.49 -4.20
CA CYS A 389 21.47 -22.71 -3.20
C CYS A 389 20.85 -21.40 -2.78
N MET A 390 19.62 -21.49 -2.34
CA MET A 390 18.86 -20.36 -1.86
C MET A 390 18.17 -20.76 -0.55
N GLU A 391 18.30 -19.94 0.47
CA GLU A 391 17.68 -20.13 1.77
C GLU A 391 17.00 -18.83 2.19
N SER A 392 15.76 -18.92 2.63
CA SER A 392 15.04 -17.78 3.19
C SER A 392 15.12 -17.81 4.71
N LEU A 393 15.69 -16.77 5.28
CA LEU A 393 15.82 -16.57 6.72
C LEU A 393 14.91 -15.44 7.15
N GLU A 394 14.36 -15.52 8.36
CA GLU A 394 13.62 -14.44 8.97
C GLU A 394 14.46 -13.71 10.00
N THR A 395 14.37 -12.38 10.00
CA THR A 395 14.99 -11.58 11.05
C THR A 395 14.21 -11.73 12.35
N VAL A 396 14.89 -11.67 13.49
CA VAL A 396 14.22 -11.72 14.80
C VAL A 396 13.42 -10.44 15.00
N PRO A 397 12.09 -10.52 15.27
CA PRO A 397 11.27 -9.34 15.52
C PRO A 397 11.78 -8.56 16.74
N GLY A 398 11.82 -7.24 16.62
CA GLY A 398 12.30 -6.37 17.70
C GLY A 398 11.44 -5.09 17.79
N LYS A 399 12.02 -3.95 17.40
CA LYS A 399 11.29 -2.69 17.25
C LYS A 399 10.52 -2.61 15.93
N ARG A 400 10.84 -3.46 14.98
CA ARG A 400 10.18 -3.66 13.69
C ARG A 400 9.71 -5.09 13.63
N ASP A 401 8.75 -5.33 12.75
CA ASP A 401 8.28 -6.67 12.44
C ASP A 401 9.41 -7.49 11.80
N SER A 402 9.28 -8.82 11.77
CA SER A 402 10.27 -9.66 11.09
C SER A 402 10.28 -9.39 9.60
N GLU A 403 11.46 -9.44 9.01
CA GLU A 403 11.65 -9.30 7.56
C GLU A 403 12.29 -10.59 7.03
N SER A 404 11.82 -11.07 5.89
CA SER A 404 12.41 -12.21 5.22
C SER A 404 13.67 -11.77 4.47
N VAL A 405 14.76 -12.49 4.66
CA VAL A 405 16.06 -12.26 4.00
C VAL A 405 16.45 -13.51 3.23
N THR A 406 16.57 -13.40 1.92
CA THR A 406 17.01 -14.51 1.09
C THR A 406 18.54 -14.50 0.98
N VAL A 407 19.15 -15.60 1.34
CA VAL A 407 20.61 -15.83 1.26
C VAL A 407 20.91 -16.75 0.09
N TYR A 408 21.77 -16.31 -0.80
CA TYR A 408 22.24 -17.08 -1.93
C TYR A 408 23.62 -17.62 -1.68
N GLY A 409 23.79 -18.95 -1.77
CA GLY A 409 25.09 -19.62 -1.74
C GLY A 409 25.54 -19.94 -3.17
N THR A 410 26.63 -19.33 -3.62
CA THR A 410 27.09 -19.39 -4.99
C THR A 410 28.52 -19.88 -5.10
N GLN A 411 28.92 -20.35 -6.29
CA GLN A 411 30.29 -20.72 -6.56
C GLN A 411 31.13 -19.50 -6.95
N GLN A 412 32.33 -19.42 -6.43
CA GLN A 412 33.26 -18.35 -6.79
C GLN A 412 33.62 -18.45 -8.29
N GLY A 413 33.46 -17.36 -9.01
CA GLY A 413 33.75 -17.29 -10.45
C GLY A 413 32.64 -17.84 -11.33
N SER A 414 31.40 -17.83 -10.89
CA SER A 414 30.22 -18.15 -11.69
C SER A 414 30.18 -17.37 -13.01
N HIS A 415 29.81 -18.04 -14.10
CA HIS A 415 29.68 -17.43 -15.43
C HIS A 415 28.31 -16.79 -15.63
N TYR A 416 27.32 -17.14 -14.82
CA TYR A 416 25.92 -16.71 -15.00
C TYR A 416 25.45 -15.72 -13.96
N MET A 417 26.15 -15.66 -12.82
CA MET A 417 25.76 -14.75 -11.74
C MET A 417 26.33 -13.35 -11.96
N LYS A 418 25.43 -12.37 -11.97
CA LYS A 418 25.73 -10.95 -12.18
C LYS A 418 26.04 -10.19 -10.90
N ALA A 419 26.49 -10.85 -9.84
CA ALA A 419 26.81 -10.19 -8.57
C ALA A 419 28.22 -9.60 -8.63
N ASP A 420 28.30 -8.28 -8.63
CA ASP A 420 29.55 -7.53 -8.41
C ASP A 420 29.79 -7.44 -6.89
N PHE A 421 30.67 -8.26 -6.38
CA PHE A 421 31.14 -8.11 -5.01
C PHE A 421 32.28 -7.08 -5.02
N PRO A 422 32.19 -6.00 -4.22
CA PRO A 422 33.34 -5.09 -4.10
C PRO A 422 34.54 -5.87 -3.58
N ASP A 423 35.65 -5.74 -4.28
CA ASP A 423 36.96 -6.22 -3.78
C ASP A 423 37.22 -5.57 -2.42
N GLU A 424 37.57 -6.37 -1.38
CA GLU A 424 37.94 -5.88 -0.05
C GLU A 424 39.16 -4.95 -0.07
#